data_94637bcf7741d1891fc6042fd5e29bd0
#
_entry.id   94637bcf7741d1891fc6042fd5e29bd0
#
_cell.length_a   1.000
_cell.length_b   1.000
_cell.length_c   1.000
_cell.angle_alpha   90.00
_cell.angle_beta   90.00
_cell.angle_gamma   90.00
#
_symmetry.space_group_name_H-M   'P 1'
#
loop_
_entity.id
_entity.type
_entity.pdbx_description
1 polymer ?
#
loop_
_entity_poly.entity_id
_entity_poly.type
_entity_poly.pdbx_seq_one_letter_code
_entity_poly.pdbx_strand_id
1 'polypeptide(L)'
;MPQSYLQKSKILTSQPAGLAILHSQGQWQFPPHLQLLNQKLLQVATGKIKRLIINMPPQHGKSEFTSKYFPVWYLATHPEKKVILSSYETNYAISWGRKARDVFDECVPEYFGTRRNMRVNIQGNWETSKGGYMYCVGVGGGITGRGADIFIIDDPVKNNEQAMSQVYRDKTVDWFQSVASTRLSPNASVIIIMTRWHPDDLAGRLIQQDKLGGDKWEVISLPAIAEANDPIGRKVGQALWEDRYNTGVLDERKKQVGEFWFRSMYQQQPYFKGGRVFADANYFVNEPIGGILGVSVDFAYSRKSYSDYSVIGVGKWYNQKLYLIDWWRGQVDASQFASILKKYQLKYDSPIYTNIGGTERGIVDFLKKEHNLRILEKPATIDKFSRAQPVSAAWNDGRVLLPEKTKWTEPLVSEVASFTGVNDVHDDQVDVLSTLYNSLNRSQKPLWRIS
;
A
#
# COMPACT_ATOMS: atom_id res chain seq x y z
N MET A 1 -46.40 3.55 17.08
CA MET A 1 -45.24 2.62 16.90
C MET A 1 -45.14 1.72 18.13
N PRO A 2 -44.90 0.40 18.00
CA PRO A 2 -44.75 -0.48 19.16
C PRO A 2 -43.58 -0.07 20.04
N GLN A 3 -43.75 -0.11 21.37
CA GLN A 3 -42.70 0.22 22.36
C GLN A 3 -41.40 -0.55 22.12
N SER A 4 -41.46 -1.78 21.60
CA SER A 4 -40.29 -2.61 21.22
C SER A 4 -39.47 -2.01 20.05
N TYR A 5 -40.11 -1.29 19.12
CA TYR A 5 -39.43 -0.63 18.01
C TYR A 5 -38.65 0.62 18.45
N LEU A 6 -39.27 1.42 19.33
CA LEU A 6 -38.65 2.61 19.93
C LEU A 6 -37.44 2.25 20.80
N GLN A 7 -37.50 1.12 21.50
CA GLN A 7 -36.40 0.65 22.36
C GLN A 7 -35.23 0.11 21.51
N LYS A 8 -35.50 -0.64 20.45
CA LYS A 8 -34.48 -1.08 19.47
C LYS A 8 -33.84 0.09 18.75
N SER A 9 -34.64 1.08 18.33
CA SER A 9 -34.15 2.30 17.70
C SER A 9 -33.18 3.07 18.60
N LYS A 10 -33.49 3.26 19.88
CA LYS A 10 -32.63 3.93 20.84
C LYS A 10 -31.27 3.23 21.05
N ILE A 11 -31.24 1.90 21.08
CA ILE A 11 -30.00 1.14 21.19
C ILE A 11 -29.15 1.33 19.93
N LEU A 12 -29.78 1.26 18.75
CA LEU A 12 -29.06 1.42 17.48
C LEU A 12 -28.52 2.84 17.26
N THR A 13 -29.25 3.87 17.73
CA THR A 13 -28.80 5.26 17.60
C THR A 13 -27.74 5.68 18.62
N SER A 14 -27.51 4.87 19.67
CA SER A 14 -26.53 5.19 20.74
C SER A 14 -25.06 5.06 20.32
N GLN A 15 -24.78 4.51 19.16
CA GLN A 15 -23.40 4.23 18.70
C GLN A 15 -23.25 4.26 17.18
N PRO A 16 -22.06 4.56 16.65
CA PRO A 16 -21.81 4.61 15.21
C PRO A 16 -22.16 3.33 14.45
N ALA A 17 -21.86 2.16 15.05
CA ALA A 17 -22.19 0.87 14.46
C ALA A 17 -23.70 0.65 14.28
N GLY A 18 -24.49 1.18 15.20
CA GLY A 18 -25.96 1.11 15.08
C GLY A 18 -26.49 1.89 13.87
N LEU A 19 -25.92 3.07 13.57
CA LEU A 19 -26.23 3.80 12.35
C LEU A 19 -25.84 3.02 11.09
N ALA A 20 -24.68 2.35 11.10
CA ALA A 20 -24.25 1.52 9.99
C ALA A 20 -25.21 0.35 9.73
N ILE A 21 -25.70 -0.29 10.80
CA ILE A 21 -26.70 -1.38 10.73
C ILE A 21 -28.04 -0.85 10.19
N LEU A 22 -28.49 0.30 10.67
CA LEU A 22 -29.74 0.92 10.20
C LEU A 22 -29.68 1.26 8.71
N HIS A 23 -28.66 1.99 8.29
CA HIS A 23 -28.48 2.41 6.90
C HIS A 23 -28.32 1.22 5.93
N SER A 24 -27.61 0.15 6.36
CA SER A 24 -27.43 -1.05 5.55
C SER A 24 -28.60 -2.03 5.62
N GLN A 25 -29.68 -1.70 6.33
CA GLN A 25 -30.82 -2.59 6.56
C GLN A 25 -30.40 -3.94 7.16
N GLY A 26 -29.42 -3.91 8.05
CA GLY A 26 -28.89 -5.10 8.73
C GLY A 26 -27.80 -5.87 7.98
N GLN A 27 -27.41 -5.42 6.80
CA GLN A 27 -26.35 -6.10 6.00
C GLN A 27 -24.92 -5.76 6.46
N TRP A 28 -24.76 -4.74 7.32
CA TRP A 28 -23.45 -4.35 7.84
C TRP A 28 -22.84 -5.46 8.67
N GLN A 29 -21.71 -5.99 8.22
CA GLN A 29 -20.92 -6.95 8.99
C GLN A 29 -20.17 -6.21 10.10
N PHE A 30 -20.22 -6.75 11.31
CA PHE A 30 -19.63 -6.14 12.50
C PHE A 30 -18.67 -7.09 13.21
N PRO A 31 -17.54 -7.46 12.55
CA PRO A 31 -16.54 -8.37 13.11
C PRO A 31 -15.80 -7.74 14.29
N PRO A 32 -15.07 -8.53 15.12
CA PRO A 32 -14.44 -8.08 16.36
C PRO A 32 -13.56 -6.85 16.24
N HIS A 33 -12.82 -6.70 15.13
CA HIS A 33 -11.98 -5.52 14.91
C HIS A 33 -12.80 -4.23 14.71
N LEU A 34 -13.97 -4.28 14.07
CA LEU A 34 -14.87 -3.14 13.97
C LEU A 34 -15.61 -2.86 15.28
N GLN A 35 -15.82 -3.89 16.11
CA GLN A 35 -16.34 -3.71 17.49
C GLN A 35 -15.34 -2.94 18.35
N LEU A 36 -14.05 -3.28 18.29
CA LEU A 36 -13.00 -2.51 18.96
C LEU A 36 -12.96 -1.06 18.45
N LEU A 37 -13.01 -0.86 17.12
CA LEU A 37 -13.07 0.49 16.54
C LEU A 37 -14.26 1.28 17.08
N ASN A 38 -15.45 0.69 17.09
CA ASN A 38 -16.67 1.33 17.61
C ASN A 38 -16.47 1.80 19.06
N GLN A 39 -15.93 0.93 19.90
CA GLN A 39 -15.64 1.26 21.29
C GLN A 39 -14.67 2.46 21.42
N LYS A 40 -13.60 2.48 20.63
CA LYS A 40 -12.61 3.58 20.67
C LYS A 40 -13.17 4.87 20.10
N LEU A 41 -13.95 4.81 19.03
CA LEU A 41 -14.62 5.97 18.46
C LEU A 41 -15.66 6.60 19.43
N LEU A 42 -16.36 5.78 20.21
CA LEU A 42 -17.21 6.26 21.32
C LEU A 42 -16.40 6.99 22.41
N GLN A 43 -15.22 6.45 22.75
CA GLN A 43 -14.32 7.12 23.70
C GLN A 43 -13.77 8.44 23.16
N VAL A 44 -13.55 8.54 21.83
CA VAL A 44 -13.19 9.82 21.19
C VAL A 44 -14.35 10.79 21.25
N ALA A 45 -15.58 10.36 20.90
CA ALA A 45 -16.75 11.22 20.92
C ALA A 45 -17.09 11.79 22.33
N THR A 46 -16.78 11.02 23.38
CA THR A 46 -16.95 11.45 24.79
C THR A 46 -15.74 12.21 25.34
N GLY A 47 -14.70 12.46 24.54
CA GLY A 47 -13.48 13.16 24.97
C GLY A 47 -12.55 12.38 25.88
N LYS A 48 -12.81 11.08 26.11
CA LYS A 48 -11.91 10.19 26.88
C LYS A 48 -10.61 9.92 26.14
N ILE A 49 -10.66 9.81 24.82
CA ILE A 49 -9.49 9.71 23.94
C ILE A 49 -9.44 10.97 23.08
N LYS A 50 -8.37 11.75 23.20
CA LYS A 50 -8.15 12.96 22.39
C LYS A 50 -7.26 12.72 21.17
N ARG A 51 -6.42 11.70 21.21
CA ARG A 51 -5.46 11.35 20.16
C ARG A 51 -5.54 9.85 19.90
N LEU A 52 -6.01 9.47 18.74
CA LEU A 52 -6.21 8.07 18.36
C LEU A 52 -5.52 7.77 17.04
N ILE A 53 -4.64 6.77 17.03
CA ILE A 53 -4.04 6.20 15.82
C ILE A 53 -4.58 4.78 15.62
N ILE A 54 -5.10 4.52 14.42
CA ILE A 54 -5.62 3.20 14.02
C ILE A 54 -4.85 2.74 12.79
N ASN A 55 -4.05 1.68 12.94
CA ASN A 55 -3.35 1.04 11.83
C ASN A 55 -4.07 -0.27 11.48
N MET A 56 -4.55 -0.38 10.25
CA MET A 56 -5.30 -1.56 9.79
C MET A 56 -4.99 -1.90 8.32
N PRO A 57 -5.11 -3.18 7.93
CA PRO A 57 -4.93 -3.59 6.55
C PRO A 57 -5.90 -2.91 5.59
N PRO A 58 -5.54 -2.85 4.28
CA PRO A 58 -6.44 -2.38 3.25
C PRO A 58 -7.75 -3.19 3.22
N GLN A 59 -8.88 -2.53 2.91
CA GLN A 59 -10.20 -3.15 2.69
C GLN A 59 -10.82 -3.90 3.90
N HIS A 60 -10.35 -3.63 5.12
CA HIS A 60 -10.93 -4.19 6.35
C HIS A 60 -11.97 -3.27 7.03
N GLY A 61 -12.60 -2.37 6.26
CA GLY A 61 -13.71 -1.54 6.74
C GLY A 61 -13.31 -0.26 7.47
N LYS A 62 -12.00 0.03 7.62
CA LYS A 62 -11.50 1.17 8.40
C LYS A 62 -12.11 2.51 7.98
N SER A 63 -11.94 2.90 6.71
CA SER A 63 -12.40 4.19 6.20
C SER A 63 -13.93 4.28 6.15
N GLU A 64 -14.60 3.19 5.77
CA GLU A 64 -16.05 3.19 5.72
C GLU A 64 -16.67 3.44 7.10
N PHE A 65 -16.08 2.86 8.13
CA PHE A 65 -16.57 3.06 9.48
C PHE A 65 -16.17 4.43 10.06
N THR A 66 -14.89 4.82 9.91
CA THR A 66 -14.36 6.02 10.56
C THR A 66 -14.63 7.32 9.76
N SER A 67 -14.66 7.25 8.42
CA SER A 67 -14.79 8.44 7.57
C SER A 67 -16.21 8.64 7.01
N LYS A 68 -17.09 7.64 7.16
CA LYS A 68 -18.50 7.72 6.72
C LYS A 68 -19.46 7.66 7.93
N TYR A 69 -19.52 6.52 8.65
CA TYR A 69 -20.56 6.33 9.67
C TYR A 69 -20.29 7.11 10.98
N PHE A 70 -19.05 7.14 11.44
CA PHE A 70 -18.73 7.85 12.68
C PHE A 70 -18.98 9.36 12.62
N PRO A 71 -18.54 10.12 11.61
CA PRO A 71 -18.82 11.56 11.54
C PRO A 71 -20.31 11.86 11.38
N VAL A 72 -21.05 11.01 10.67
CA VAL A 72 -22.51 11.17 10.55
C VAL A 72 -23.19 10.98 11.91
N TRP A 73 -22.88 9.91 12.60
CA TRP A 73 -23.40 9.64 13.94
C TRP A 73 -23.03 10.76 14.93
N TYR A 74 -21.78 11.21 14.89
CA TYR A 74 -21.29 12.29 15.76
C TYR A 74 -22.05 13.59 15.52
N LEU A 75 -22.24 14.00 14.28
CA LEU A 75 -23.01 15.20 13.91
C LEU A 75 -24.53 15.02 14.09
N ALA A 76 -25.05 13.81 14.05
CA ALA A 76 -26.44 13.53 14.38
C ALA A 76 -26.73 13.73 15.87
N THR A 77 -25.79 13.33 16.74
CA THR A 77 -25.90 13.43 18.20
C THR A 77 -25.40 14.76 18.76
N HIS A 78 -24.49 15.44 18.05
CA HIS A 78 -23.89 16.74 18.42
C HIS A 78 -23.96 17.70 17.22
N PRO A 79 -25.15 18.19 16.86
CA PRO A 79 -25.35 18.86 15.59
C PRO A 79 -24.73 20.27 15.49
N GLU A 80 -24.19 20.81 16.55
CA GLU A 80 -23.42 22.08 16.59
C GLU A 80 -21.90 21.87 16.41
N LYS A 81 -21.43 20.61 16.45
CA LYS A 81 -20.00 20.25 16.41
C LYS A 81 -19.44 20.24 14.99
N LYS A 82 -18.13 20.29 14.89
CA LYS A 82 -17.39 20.48 13.65
C LYS A 82 -16.45 19.32 13.40
N VAL A 83 -16.60 18.70 12.24
CA VAL A 83 -15.76 17.59 11.79
C VAL A 83 -14.98 18.02 10.56
N ILE A 84 -13.65 17.81 10.58
CA ILE A 84 -12.79 17.93 9.41
C ILE A 84 -12.31 16.53 9.04
N LEU A 85 -12.44 16.15 7.77
CA LEU A 85 -11.91 14.93 7.20
C LEU A 85 -10.81 15.27 6.18
N SER A 86 -9.63 14.72 6.39
CA SER A 86 -8.52 14.82 5.42
C SER A 86 -8.10 13.45 4.90
N SER A 87 -7.62 13.40 3.66
CA SER A 87 -7.01 12.23 3.06
C SER A 87 -5.90 12.65 2.10
N TYR A 88 -5.17 11.69 1.50
CA TYR A 88 -4.05 11.98 0.59
C TYR A 88 -4.42 12.93 -0.57
N GLU A 89 -5.69 13.00 -0.97
CA GLU A 89 -6.18 13.82 -2.08
C GLU A 89 -7.55 14.41 -1.75
N THR A 90 -7.77 15.68 -2.16
CA THR A 90 -9.02 16.41 -1.90
C THR A 90 -10.25 15.70 -2.49
N ASN A 91 -10.18 15.24 -3.72
CA ASN A 91 -11.32 14.54 -4.37
C ASN A 91 -11.67 13.23 -3.66
N TYR A 92 -10.68 12.53 -3.11
CA TYR A 92 -10.93 11.32 -2.34
C TYR A 92 -11.60 11.65 -1.00
N ALA A 93 -11.12 12.66 -0.27
CA ALA A 93 -11.79 13.15 0.95
C ALA A 93 -13.23 13.61 0.68
N ILE A 94 -13.45 14.37 -0.39
CA ILE A 94 -14.78 14.81 -0.84
C ILE A 94 -15.70 13.61 -1.15
N SER A 95 -15.18 12.53 -1.71
CA SER A 95 -15.97 11.32 -1.98
C SER A 95 -16.55 10.71 -0.70
N TRP A 96 -15.76 10.70 0.39
CA TRP A 96 -16.24 10.27 1.70
C TRP A 96 -17.25 11.26 2.30
N GLY A 97 -17.00 12.57 2.16
CA GLY A 97 -17.94 13.60 2.60
C GLY A 97 -19.30 13.49 1.93
N ARG A 98 -19.35 13.15 0.62
CA ARG A 98 -20.62 12.89 -0.10
C ARG A 98 -21.33 11.65 0.43
N LYS A 99 -20.63 10.53 0.57
CA LYS A 99 -21.19 9.30 1.16
C LYS A 99 -21.74 9.54 2.57
N ALA A 100 -21.01 10.30 3.38
CA ALA A 100 -21.47 10.67 4.72
C ALA A 100 -22.73 11.55 4.68
N ARG A 101 -22.77 12.54 3.77
CA ARG A 101 -23.95 13.39 3.57
C ARG A 101 -25.18 12.57 3.18
N ASP A 102 -25.01 11.64 2.26
CA ASP A 102 -26.13 10.83 1.77
C ASP A 102 -26.71 9.96 2.91
N VAL A 103 -25.85 9.32 3.72
CA VAL A 103 -26.28 8.61 4.95
C VAL A 103 -26.96 9.56 5.95
N PHE A 104 -26.45 10.79 6.09
CA PHE A 104 -27.05 11.77 6.99
C PHE A 104 -28.47 12.14 6.53
N ASP A 105 -28.65 12.43 5.24
CA ASP A 105 -29.95 12.80 4.68
C ASP A 105 -30.97 11.63 4.75
N GLU A 106 -30.52 10.39 4.55
CA GLU A 106 -31.37 9.19 4.57
C GLU A 106 -31.80 8.77 5.99
N CYS A 107 -30.90 8.83 6.96
CA CYS A 107 -31.16 8.22 8.28
C CYS A 107 -31.38 9.26 9.40
N VAL A 108 -30.64 10.37 9.40
CA VAL A 108 -30.58 11.24 10.58
C VAL A 108 -31.88 11.97 10.87
N PRO A 109 -32.64 12.49 9.88
CA PRO A 109 -33.92 13.14 10.16
C PRO A 109 -34.92 12.23 10.86
N GLU A 110 -34.97 10.96 10.48
CA GLU A 110 -35.91 9.99 11.04
C GLU A 110 -35.54 9.55 12.45
N TYR A 111 -34.26 9.19 12.65
CA TYR A 111 -33.80 8.52 13.88
C TYR A 111 -33.24 9.48 14.94
N PHE A 112 -32.76 10.65 14.56
CA PHE A 112 -32.11 11.62 15.46
C PHE A 112 -32.82 12.96 15.51
N GLY A 113 -33.74 13.25 14.58
CA GLY A 113 -34.46 14.49 14.52
C GLY A 113 -33.65 15.70 14.01
N THR A 114 -32.38 15.50 13.68
CA THR A 114 -31.47 16.53 13.16
C THR A 114 -31.57 16.58 11.63
N ARG A 115 -31.48 17.75 11.04
CA ARG A 115 -31.56 17.97 9.59
C ARG A 115 -30.31 18.66 9.09
N ARG A 116 -30.01 18.49 7.81
CA ARG A 116 -28.97 19.24 7.12
C ARG A 116 -29.42 20.63 6.76
N ASN A 117 -28.51 21.61 6.72
CA ASN A 117 -28.74 22.92 6.17
C ASN A 117 -28.69 22.86 4.62
N MET A 118 -29.85 22.90 3.98
CA MET A 118 -29.97 22.77 2.52
C MET A 118 -29.38 23.95 1.74
N ARG A 119 -29.09 25.10 2.41
CA ARG A 119 -28.45 26.26 1.78
C ARG A 119 -26.97 26.06 1.49
N VAL A 120 -26.32 25.11 2.19
CA VAL A 120 -24.92 24.78 2.00
C VAL A 120 -24.83 23.42 1.29
N ASN A 121 -24.61 23.46 -0.01
CA ASN A 121 -24.54 22.27 -0.85
C ASN A 121 -23.25 22.30 -1.72
N ILE A 122 -22.11 22.40 -1.07
CA ILE A 122 -20.80 22.29 -1.73
C ILE A 122 -20.40 20.81 -1.73
N GLN A 123 -19.82 20.34 -2.82
CA GLN A 123 -19.42 18.92 -2.95
C GLN A 123 -18.58 18.46 -1.75
N GLY A 124 -19.09 17.49 -0.99
CA GLY A 124 -18.40 16.89 0.15
C GLY A 124 -18.35 17.75 1.42
N ASN A 125 -18.76 19.02 1.37
CA ASN A 125 -18.84 19.92 2.51
C ASN A 125 -20.30 20.26 2.78
N TRP A 126 -20.76 19.96 3.98
CA TRP A 126 -22.16 20.17 4.34
C TRP A 126 -22.30 20.56 5.82
N GLU A 127 -23.43 21.18 6.13
CA GLU A 127 -23.73 21.70 7.45
C GLU A 127 -25.02 21.10 8.00
N THR A 128 -25.08 20.97 9.31
CA THR A 128 -26.32 20.67 10.03
C THR A 128 -27.19 21.94 10.17
N SER A 129 -28.47 21.76 10.46
CA SER A 129 -29.37 22.87 10.77
C SER A 129 -29.04 23.63 12.08
N LYS A 130 -28.07 23.12 12.84
CA LYS A 130 -27.60 23.73 14.10
C LYS A 130 -26.21 24.37 13.98
N GLY A 131 -25.64 24.46 12.77
CA GLY A 131 -24.38 25.12 12.47
C GLY A 131 -23.13 24.26 12.64
N GLY A 132 -23.28 23.01 12.97
CA GLY A 132 -22.15 22.05 12.86
C GLY A 132 -21.91 21.70 11.41
N TYR A 133 -20.73 21.15 11.10
CA TYR A 133 -20.37 20.83 9.72
C TYR A 133 -19.43 19.64 9.58
N MET A 134 -19.43 19.07 8.39
CA MET A 134 -18.37 18.21 7.87
C MET A 134 -17.64 18.93 6.73
N TYR A 135 -16.31 19.06 6.85
CA TYR A 135 -15.44 19.69 5.86
C TYR A 135 -14.38 18.73 5.40
N CYS A 136 -14.24 18.52 4.08
CA CYS A 136 -13.32 17.56 3.48
C CYS A 136 -12.23 18.26 2.70
N VAL A 137 -10.97 17.85 2.91
CA VAL A 137 -9.77 18.47 2.32
C VAL A 137 -8.67 17.44 2.10
N GLY A 138 -7.81 17.65 1.12
CA GLY A 138 -6.59 16.83 0.94
C GLY A 138 -5.47 17.25 1.88
N VAL A 139 -4.54 16.34 2.18
CA VAL A 139 -3.26 16.66 2.82
C VAL A 139 -2.52 17.71 2.00
N GLY A 140 -1.99 18.74 2.67
CA GLY A 140 -1.41 19.92 1.99
C GLY A 140 -2.43 20.98 1.59
N GLY A 141 -3.74 20.69 1.65
CA GLY A 141 -4.78 21.65 1.36
C GLY A 141 -4.97 22.68 2.48
N GLY A 142 -5.43 23.88 2.11
CA GLY A 142 -5.70 24.96 3.06
C GLY A 142 -7.00 24.75 3.83
N ILE A 143 -6.93 24.87 5.16
CA ILE A 143 -8.11 24.77 6.07
C ILE A 143 -8.36 26.13 6.75
N THR A 144 -8.09 27.21 6.04
CA THR A 144 -8.15 28.56 6.61
C THR A 144 -9.56 28.92 7.09
N GLY A 145 -9.67 29.49 8.31
CA GLY A 145 -10.94 29.97 8.86
C GLY A 145 -11.90 28.88 9.39
N ARG A 146 -11.51 27.61 9.42
CA ARG A 146 -12.33 26.51 9.94
C ARG A 146 -11.70 25.85 11.15
N GLY A 147 -12.50 25.58 12.18
CA GLY A 147 -12.09 24.82 13.36
C GLY A 147 -12.60 23.40 13.34
N ALA A 148 -12.07 22.52 14.19
CA ALA A 148 -12.54 21.14 14.33
C ALA A 148 -12.72 20.78 15.81
N ASP A 149 -13.82 20.11 16.12
CA ASP A 149 -13.99 19.35 17.36
C ASP A 149 -13.49 17.90 17.17
N ILE A 150 -13.67 17.34 15.96
CA ILE A 150 -13.06 16.08 15.53
C ILE A 150 -12.31 16.33 14.22
N PHE A 151 -11.03 15.94 14.21
CA PHE A 151 -10.21 15.94 13.01
C PHE A 151 -9.86 14.49 12.63
N ILE A 152 -10.30 14.05 11.47
CA ILE A 152 -10.06 12.70 10.94
C ILE A 152 -9.04 12.80 9.81
N ILE A 153 -7.97 12.02 9.88
CA ILE A 153 -6.97 11.85 8.82
C ILE A 153 -7.05 10.40 8.35
N ASP A 154 -7.55 10.18 7.13
CA ASP A 154 -7.77 8.86 6.55
C ASP A 154 -6.80 8.63 5.38
N ASP A 155 -5.89 7.67 5.57
CA ASP A 155 -4.86 7.28 4.60
C ASP A 155 -4.16 8.52 3.98
N PRO A 156 -3.27 9.22 4.72
CA PRO A 156 -2.66 10.47 4.28
C PRO A 156 -1.64 10.33 3.15
N VAL A 157 -1.32 9.10 2.73
CA VAL A 157 -0.35 8.75 1.68
C VAL A 157 -1.04 7.93 0.60
N LYS A 158 -0.84 8.30 -0.66
CA LYS A 158 -1.55 7.73 -1.82
C LYS A 158 -1.02 6.35 -2.24
N ASN A 159 0.31 6.21 -2.29
CA ASN A 159 0.98 5.05 -2.88
C ASN A 159 2.40 4.87 -2.33
N ASN A 160 3.07 3.81 -2.79
CA ASN A 160 4.44 3.49 -2.39
C ASN A 160 5.46 4.57 -2.76
N GLU A 161 5.30 5.24 -3.90
CA GLU A 161 6.20 6.32 -4.34
C GLU A 161 6.23 7.46 -3.32
N GLN A 162 5.05 7.95 -2.91
CA GLN A 162 4.94 8.96 -1.86
C GLN A 162 5.45 8.45 -0.50
N ALA A 163 5.11 7.21 -0.15
CA ALA A 163 5.53 6.61 1.11
C ALA A 163 7.05 6.48 1.25
N MET A 164 7.75 6.13 0.15
CA MET A 164 9.21 5.97 0.13
C MET A 164 9.93 7.32 -0.01
N SER A 165 9.29 8.36 -0.50
CA SER A 165 9.89 9.69 -0.62
C SER A 165 9.95 10.39 0.74
N GLN A 166 11.16 10.74 1.20
CA GLN A 166 11.35 11.52 2.43
C GLN A 166 10.64 12.87 2.34
N VAL A 167 10.72 13.53 1.18
CA VAL A 167 10.08 14.84 0.94
C VAL A 167 8.57 14.78 1.16
N TYR A 168 7.90 13.72 0.71
CA TYR A 168 6.46 13.57 0.92
C TYR A 168 6.13 13.26 2.37
N ARG A 169 6.94 12.44 3.07
CA ARG A 169 6.75 12.18 4.50
C ARG A 169 6.92 13.44 5.32
N ASP A 170 7.97 14.22 5.06
CA ASP A 170 8.21 15.51 5.73
C ASP A 170 7.05 16.48 5.49
N LYS A 171 6.62 16.67 4.24
CA LYS A 171 5.46 17.50 3.90
C LYS A 171 4.18 17.07 4.62
N THR A 172 3.95 15.78 4.79
CA THR A 172 2.75 15.26 5.50
C THR A 172 2.80 15.62 6.97
N VAL A 173 3.95 15.48 7.60
CA VAL A 173 4.15 15.82 9.03
C VAL A 173 4.12 17.32 9.24
N ASP A 174 4.79 18.10 8.39
CA ASP A 174 4.77 19.56 8.45
C ASP A 174 3.34 20.10 8.29
N TRP A 175 2.58 19.56 7.37
CA TRP A 175 1.17 19.92 7.21
C TRP A 175 0.34 19.56 8.45
N PHE A 176 0.55 18.39 9.05
CA PHE A 176 -0.11 18.02 10.30
C PHE A 176 0.22 19.02 11.41
N GLN A 177 1.47 19.36 11.59
CA GLN A 177 1.93 20.26 12.68
C GLN A 177 1.54 21.71 12.43
N SER A 178 1.69 22.22 11.21
CA SER A 178 1.49 23.64 10.91
C SER A 178 0.06 24.00 10.52
N VAL A 179 -0.70 23.06 9.96
CA VAL A 179 -2.06 23.30 9.46
C VAL A 179 -3.11 22.56 10.28
N ALA A 180 -3.03 21.22 10.33
CA ALA A 180 -4.09 20.43 10.98
C ALA A 180 -4.21 20.72 12.48
N SER A 181 -3.08 20.71 13.22
CA SER A 181 -3.06 20.94 14.67
C SER A 181 -3.55 22.33 15.06
N THR A 182 -3.30 23.35 14.22
CA THR A 182 -3.72 24.73 14.47
C THR A 182 -5.23 24.98 14.28
N ARG A 183 -5.96 24.00 13.76
CA ARG A 183 -7.42 24.04 13.55
C ARG A 183 -8.20 23.37 14.67
N LEU A 184 -7.53 22.78 15.62
CA LEU A 184 -8.17 22.08 16.73
C LEU A 184 -8.79 23.04 17.74
N SER A 185 -10.04 22.85 18.06
CA SER A 185 -10.68 23.50 19.22
C SER A 185 -10.00 23.02 20.52
N PRO A 186 -10.06 23.75 21.64
CA PRO A 186 -9.35 23.41 22.88
C PRO A 186 -9.56 21.97 23.38
N ASN A 187 -10.73 21.40 23.10
CA ASN A 187 -11.08 20.03 23.50
C ASN A 187 -11.20 19.07 22.33
N ALA A 188 -10.64 19.42 21.18
CA ALA A 188 -10.75 18.61 19.97
C ALA A 188 -10.00 17.28 20.06
N SER A 189 -10.56 16.30 19.41
CA SER A 189 -9.92 15.01 19.24
C SER A 189 -9.40 14.82 17.80
N VAL A 190 -8.29 14.10 17.67
CA VAL A 190 -7.70 13.73 16.38
C VAL A 190 -7.73 12.22 16.22
N ILE A 191 -8.20 11.76 15.07
CA ILE A 191 -8.19 10.37 14.67
C ILE A 191 -7.32 10.25 13.43
N ILE A 192 -6.26 9.46 13.49
CA ILE A 192 -5.46 9.08 12.33
C ILE A 192 -5.76 7.61 12.04
N ILE A 193 -6.29 7.33 10.88
CA ILE A 193 -6.54 5.97 10.43
C ILE A 193 -5.82 5.72 9.13
N MET A 194 -4.95 4.72 9.12
CA MET A 194 -4.10 4.48 7.96
C MET A 194 -3.62 3.04 7.85
N THR A 195 -3.18 2.71 6.66
CA THR A 195 -2.32 1.57 6.42
C THR A 195 -0.86 2.02 6.59
N ARG A 196 -0.06 1.24 7.30
CA ARG A 196 1.37 1.55 7.48
C ARG A 196 2.14 1.25 6.21
N TRP A 197 2.98 2.18 5.79
CA TRP A 197 3.81 2.04 4.59
C TRP A 197 5.31 2.08 4.91
N HIS A 198 5.69 2.90 5.88
CA HIS A 198 7.07 3.18 6.21
C HIS A 198 7.22 3.40 7.72
N PRO A 199 8.34 3.00 8.37
CA PRO A 199 8.55 3.26 9.80
C PRO A 199 8.46 4.75 10.16
N ASP A 200 8.93 5.62 9.27
CA ASP A 200 8.97 7.07 9.39
C ASP A 200 7.76 7.74 8.70
N ASP A 201 6.59 7.10 8.67
CA ASP A 201 5.33 7.72 8.24
C ASP A 201 4.72 8.58 9.35
N LEU A 202 3.61 9.27 9.07
CA LEU A 202 2.97 10.16 10.04
C LEU A 202 2.70 9.46 11.38
N ALA A 203 2.12 8.24 11.36
CA ALA A 203 1.86 7.48 12.58
C ALA A 203 3.16 7.13 13.31
N GLY A 204 4.21 6.69 12.59
CA GLY A 204 5.50 6.37 13.18
C GLY A 204 6.15 7.55 13.90
N ARG A 205 6.15 8.74 13.27
CA ARG A 205 6.71 9.95 13.87
C ARG A 205 5.92 10.40 15.09
N LEU A 206 4.60 10.36 15.06
CA LEU A 206 3.76 10.73 16.22
C LEU A 206 3.92 9.77 17.39
N ILE A 207 4.01 8.45 17.12
CA ILE A 207 4.30 7.44 18.15
C ILE A 207 5.69 7.67 18.77
N GLN A 208 6.66 8.07 17.96
CA GLN A 208 7.99 8.39 18.45
C GLN A 208 7.99 9.68 19.31
N GLN A 209 7.27 10.72 18.88
CA GLN A 209 7.10 11.96 19.63
C GLN A 209 6.40 11.72 20.98
N ASP A 210 5.38 10.87 21.04
CA ASP A 210 4.74 10.46 22.31
C ASP A 210 5.76 9.87 23.30
N LYS A 211 6.64 8.98 22.83
CA LYS A 211 7.72 8.40 23.67
C LYS A 211 8.72 9.43 24.19
N LEU A 212 8.88 10.53 23.48
CA LEU A 212 9.77 11.64 23.86
C LEU A 212 9.07 12.73 24.68
N GLY A 213 7.84 12.49 25.13
CA GLY A 213 7.09 13.42 25.99
C GLY A 213 6.13 14.37 25.25
N GLY A 214 5.86 14.11 23.98
CA GLY A 214 4.82 14.80 23.19
C GLY A 214 3.39 14.38 23.56
N ASP A 215 2.44 14.71 22.68
CA ASP A 215 1.03 14.31 22.84
C ASP A 215 0.90 12.79 23.04
N LYS A 216 0.09 12.41 24.03
CA LYS A 216 -0.23 10.99 24.30
C LYS A 216 -1.20 10.44 23.25
N TRP A 217 -0.81 9.39 22.59
CA TRP A 217 -1.61 8.72 21.57
C TRP A 217 -2.08 7.34 22.04
N GLU A 218 -3.37 7.10 21.95
CA GLU A 218 -3.91 5.74 21.97
C GLU A 218 -3.65 5.11 20.60
N VAL A 219 -2.89 4.02 20.56
CA VAL A 219 -2.50 3.36 19.31
C VAL A 219 -3.12 1.98 19.23
N ILE A 220 -3.88 1.74 18.17
CA ILE A 220 -4.41 0.41 17.82
C ILE A 220 -3.74 -0.03 16.53
N SER A 221 -3.03 -1.14 16.58
CA SER A 221 -2.41 -1.75 15.41
C SER A 221 -2.98 -3.16 15.24
N LEU A 222 -3.71 -3.37 14.15
CA LEU A 222 -4.43 -4.61 13.87
C LEU A 222 -3.78 -5.31 12.67
N PRO A 223 -2.96 -6.35 12.87
CA PRO A 223 -2.37 -7.12 11.79
C PRO A 223 -3.43 -7.98 11.09
N ALA A 224 -3.27 -8.23 9.78
CA ALA A 224 -4.14 -9.10 9.00
C ALA A 224 -4.14 -10.54 9.51
N ILE A 225 -2.97 -11.03 9.92
CA ILE A 225 -2.78 -12.33 10.57
C ILE A 225 -2.30 -12.07 11.99
N ALA A 226 -2.98 -12.65 12.96
CA ALA A 226 -2.70 -12.45 14.38
C ALA A 226 -1.30 -12.95 14.76
N GLU A 227 -0.62 -12.14 15.54
CA GLU A 227 0.66 -12.45 16.18
C GLU A 227 0.49 -12.53 17.70
N ALA A 228 1.58 -12.75 18.43
CA ALA A 228 1.52 -12.73 19.90
C ALA A 228 0.99 -11.39 20.42
N ASN A 229 0.19 -11.40 21.49
CA ASN A 229 -0.45 -10.23 22.11
C ASN A 229 -1.41 -9.48 21.16
N ASP A 230 -2.20 -10.21 20.40
CA ASP A 230 -3.19 -9.62 19.48
C ASP A 230 -4.19 -8.72 20.20
N PRO A 231 -4.46 -7.49 19.72
CA PRO A 231 -5.30 -6.49 20.40
C PRO A 231 -6.77 -6.90 20.63
N ILE A 232 -7.26 -7.87 19.86
CA ILE A 232 -8.62 -8.41 19.99
C ILE A 232 -8.66 -9.87 20.46
N GLY A 233 -7.51 -10.40 20.92
CA GLY A 233 -7.41 -11.73 21.52
C GLY A 233 -7.49 -12.89 20.54
N ARG A 234 -7.18 -12.68 19.25
CA ARG A 234 -7.11 -13.76 18.26
C ARG A 234 -5.96 -14.72 18.59
N LYS A 235 -6.14 -15.98 18.22
CA LYS A 235 -5.04 -16.95 18.25
C LYS A 235 -4.00 -16.62 17.18
N VAL A 236 -2.72 -16.83 17.48
CA VAL A 236 -1.64 -16.67 16.51
C VAL A 236 -1.97 -17.41 15.21
N GLY A 237 -1.79 -16.75 14.09
CA GLY A 237 -2.12 -17.26 12.75
C GLY A 237 -3.58 -17.05 12.30
N GLN A 238 -4.46 -16.57 13.16
CA GLN A 238 -5.87 -16.32 12.80
C GLN A 238 -6.01 -15.01 12.00
N ALA A 239 -6.82 -15.03 10.93
CA ALA A 239 -7.09 -13.86 10.11
C ALA A 239 -7.90 -12.78 10.85
N LEU A 240 -7.75 -11.49 10.47
CA LEU A 240 -8.47 -10.37 11.06
C LEU A 240 -9.97 -10.39 10.71
N TRP A 241 -10.28 -10.86 9.51
CA TRP A 241 -11.65 -10.98 9.01
C TRP A 241 -11.80 -12.29 8.22
N GLU A 242 -12.01 -13.38 8.94
CA GLU A 242 -11.99 -14.74 8.36
C GLU A 242 -13.00 -14.93 7.22
N ASP A 243 -14.22 -14.38 7.37
CA ASP A 243 -15.27 -14.51 6.36
C ASP A 243 -14.95 -13.80 5.04
N ARG A 244 -14.08 -12.80 5.06
CA ARG A 244 -13.75 -11.99 3.89
C ARG A 244 -12.33 -12.17 3.40
N TYR A 245 -11.39 -12.31 4.31
CA TYR A 245 -9.95 -12.46 4.05
C TYR A 245 -9.38 -13.54 4.95
N ASN A 246 -9.71 -14.80 4.65
CA ASN A 246 -9.14 -15.94 5.37
C ASN A 246 -7.61 -16.05 5.12
N THR A 247 -6.96 -16.93 5.88
CA THR A 247 -5.50 -17.11 5.80
C THR A 247 -5.03 -17.50 4.39
N GLY A 248 -5.79 -18.33 3.66
CA GLY A 248 -5.44 -18.70 2.28
C GLY A 248 -5.40 -17.51 1.32
N VAL A 249 -6.42 -16.62 1.41
CA VAL A 249 -6.46 -15.38 0.62
C VAL A 249 -5.31 -14.45 1.01
N LEU A 250 -4.98 -14.37 2.29
CA LEU A 250 -3.87 -13.55 2.78
C LEU A 250 -2.51 -14.08 2.34
N ASP A 251 -2.32 -15.40 2.31
CA ASP A 251 -1.10 -16.05 1.81
C ASP A 251 -0.90 -15.80 0.30
N GLU A 252 -1.98 -15.88 -0.49
CA GLU A 252 -1.92 -15.51 -1.90
C GLU A 252 -1.58 -14.03 -2.07
N ARG A 253 -2.16 -13.16 -1.25
CA ARG A 253 -1.83 -11.73 -1.26
C ARG A 253 -0.37 -11.49 -0.90
N LYS A 254 0.17 -12.19 0.11
CA LYS A 254 1.57 -12.14 0.49
C LYS A 254 2.50 -12.51 -0.67
N LYS A 255 2.17 -13.58 -1.41
CA LYS A 255 2.92 -13.97 -2.62
C LYS A 255 2.86 -12.92 -3.73
N GLN A 256 1.74 -12.19 -3.85
CA GLN A 256 1.56 -11.16 -4.88
C GLN A 256 2.33 -9.87 -4.58
N VAL A 257 2.30 -9.40 -3.33
CA VAL A 257 2.90 -8.11 -2.96
C VAL A 257 4.32 -8.25 -2.43
N GLY A 258 4.74 -9.43 -2.00
CA GLY A 258 6.03 -9.72 -1.37
C GLY A 258 6.04 -9.44 0.13
N GLU A 259 7.04 -10.01 0.82
CA GLU A 259 7.18 -9.97 2.29
C GLU A 259 7.21 -8.53 2.83
N PHE A 260 8.00 -7.65 2.20
CA PHE A 260 8.15 -6.26 2.64
C PHE A 260 6.82 -5.51 2.72
N TRP A 261 6.06 -5.53 1.61
CA TRP A 261 4.78 -4.84 1.55
C TRP A 261 3.72 -5.53 2.39
N PHE A 262 3.76 -6.86 2.49
CA PHE A 262 2.84 -7.59 3.35
C PHE A 262 3.07 -7.24 4.82
N ARG A 263 4.31 -7.25 5.30
CA ARG A 263 4.63 -6.82 6.68
C ARG A 263 4.24 -5.38 6.94
N SER A 264 4.52 -4.48 6.00
CA SER A 264 4.15 -3.07 6.15
C SER A 264 2.65 -2.87 6.17
N MET A 265 1.95 -3.22 5.07
CA MET A 265 0.55 -2.85 4.85
C MET A 265 -0.44 -3.80 5.51
N TYR A 266 -0.12 -5.10 5.59
CA TYR A 266 -1.04 -6.10 6.13
C TYR A 266 -0.75 -6.42 7.59
N GLN A 267 0.51 -6.50 8.00
CA GLN A 267 0.87 -6.73 9.40
C GLN A 267 1.07 -5.44 10.21
N GLN A 268 1.01 -4.27 9.58
CA GLN A 268 1.21 -2.95 10.20
C GLN A 268 2.59 -2.79 10.86
N GLN A 269 3.57 -3.52 10.37
CA GLN A 269 4.96 -3.54 10.89
C GLN A 269 5.94 -3.12 9.80
N PRO A 270 5.90 -1.87 9.35
CA PRO A 270 6.89 -1.39 8.40
C PRO A 270 8.28 -1.40 9.03
N TYR A 271 9.29 -1.72 8.24
CA TYR A 271 10.69 -1.66 8.64
C TYR A 271 11.50 -0.91 7.58
N PHE A 272 12.65 -0.40 7.97
CA PHE A 272 13.53 0.29 7.02
C PHE A 272 14.05 -0.71 5.98
N LYS A 273 14.07 -0.28 4.71
CA LYS A 273 14.83 -0.99 3.68
C LYS A 273 16.29 -1.03 4.15
N GLY A 274 16.87 -2.19 4.28
CA GLY A 274 18.25 -2.30 4.79
C GLY A 274 18.57 -3.61 5.49
N GLY A 275 17.69 -4.61 5.40
CA GLY A 275 17.97 -6.00 5.80
C GLY A 275 18.15 -6.90 4.57
N ARG A 276 18.60 -8.14 4.79
CA ARG A 276 18.74 -9.14 3.73
C ARG A 276 17.42 -9.39 3.02
N VAL A 277 17.30 -8.93 1.77
CA VAL A 277 16.08 -9.02 0.95
C VAL A 277 15.91 -10.44 0.40
N PHE A 278 17.03 -11.11 0.08
CA PHE A 278 17.07 -12.44 -0.47
C PHE A 278 17.71 -13.41 0.53
N ALA A 279 17.10 -14.55 0.76
CA ALA A 279 17.66 -15.66 1.54
C ALA A 279 18.79 -16.37 0.79
N ASP A 280 19.25 -17.52 1.29
CA ASP A 280 20.23 -18.33 0.60
C ASP A 280 19.69 -18.84 -0.74
N ALA A 281 20.59 -18.99 -1.72
CA ALA A 281 20.22 -19.44 -3.06
C ALA A 281 19.77 -20.91 -3.08
N ASN A 282 18.82 -21.20 -3.98
CA ASN A 282 18.36 -22.56 -4.24
C ASN A 282 18.92 -23.05 -5.56
N TYR A 283 19.29 -24.32 -5.64
CA TYR A 283 20.01 -24.88 -6.78
C TYR A 283 19.23 -26.01 -7.46
N PHE A 284 19.50 -26.23 -8.74
CA PHE A 284 19.04 -27.38 -9.48
C PHE A 284 20.22 -28.16 -10.08
N VAL A 285 20.06 -29.49 -10.19
CA VAL A 285 21.05 -30.36 -10.80
C VAL A 285 20.78 -30.52 -12.31
N ASN A 286 19.53 -30.73 -12.67
CA ASN A 286 19.12 -30.95 -14.07
C ASN A 286 18.17 -29.83 -14.53
N GLU A 287 18.47 -29.27 -15.70
CA GLU A 287 17.57 -28.32 -16.36
C GLU A 287 16.26 -29.01 -16.76
N PRO A 288 15.08 -28.42 -16.50
CA PRO A 288 13.81 -29.02 -16.86
C PRO A 288 13.64 -29.10 -18.39
N ILE A 289 13.09 -30.20 -18.85
CA ILE A 289 12.69 -30.36 -20.25
C ILE A 289 11.38 -29.63 -20.48
N GLY A 290 11.35 -28.72 -21.47
CA GLY A 290 10.18 -27.87 -21.76
C GLY A 290 10.19 -26.58 -20.92
N GLY A 291 9.07 -25.86 -20.95
CA GLY A 291 8.92 -24.55 -20.29
C GLY A 291 9.04 -23.36 -21.24
N ILE A 292 8.89 -22.16 -20.71
CA ILE A 292 8.94 -20.90 -21.47
C ILE A 292 10.29 -20.23 -21.21
N LEU A 293 11.07 -20.02 -22.26
CA LEU A 293 12.34 -19.29 -22.19
C LEU A 293 12.10 -17.76 -22.29
N GLY A 294 12.91 -17.01 -21.55
CA GLY A 294 12.97 -15.57 -21.63
C GLY A 294 14.40 -15.05 -21.48
N VAL A 295 14.70 -13.97 -22.14
CA VAL A 295 15.95 -13.22 -22.01
C VAL A 295 15.63 -11.87 -21.42
N SER A 296 16.34 -11.42 -20.41
CA SER A 296 16.20 -10.09 -19.82
C SER A 296 17.51 -9.34 -19.85
N VAL A 297 17.46 -8.02 -19.98
CA VAL A 297 18.66 -7.19 -20.05
C VAL A 297 18.51 -5.92 -19.25
N ASP A 298 19.66 -5.47 -18.71
CA ASP A 298 19.86 -4.13 -18.22
C ASP A 298 21.06 -3.50 -18.93
N PHE A 299 20.94 -2.23 -19.32
CA PHE A 299 21.91 -1.52 -20.12
C PHE A 299 22.67 -0.52 -19.25
N ALA A 300 23.98 -0.58 -19.16
CA ALA A 300 24.78 0.47 -18.54
C ALA A 300 25.00 1.64 -19.50
N TYR A 301 24.55 2.82 -19.12
CA TYR A 301 24.60 4.04 -19.94
C TYR A 301 25.15 5.26 -19.23
N SER A 302 26.36 5.25 -18.81
CA SER A 302 27.00 6.54 -18.60
C SER A 302 28.39 6.57 -19.22
N ARG A 303 28.63 7.49 -20.13
CA ARG A 303 29.97 7.88 -20.59
C ARG A 303 30.85 8.44 -19.45
N LYS A 304 30.32 8.55 -18.23
CA LYS A 304 30.96 9.23 -17.09
C LYS A 304 31.37 8.32 -15.93
N SER A 305 30.93 7.06 -15.88
CA SER A 305 31.41 6.13 -14.84
C SER A 305 31.85 4.80 -15.45
N TYR A 306 33.13 4.47 -15.27
CA TYR A 306 33.70 3.15 -15.57
C TYR A 306 33.14 2.03 -14.66
N SER A 307 32.05 2.26 -13.95
CA SER A 307 31.55 1.38 -12.87
C SER A 307 30.29 0.61 -13.20
N ASP A 308 29.50 0.99 -14.22
CA ASP A 308 28.22 0.34 -14.49
C ASP A 308 28.38 -0.85 -15.44
N TYR A 309 27.72 -1.97 -15.10
CA TYR A 309 27.76 -3.20 -15.88
C TYR A 309 26.51 -3.36 -16.73
N SER A 310 26.67 -3.81 -17.98
CA SER A 310 25.56 -4.36 -18.74
C SER A 310 25.37 -5.83 -18.36
N VAL A 311 24.14 -6.27 -18.23
CA VAL A 311 23.78 -7.62 -17.78
C VAL A 311 22.76 -8.25 -18.74
N ILE A 312 22.95 -9.54 -19.03
CA ILE A 312 21.98 -10.37 -19.77
C ILE A 312 21.68 -11.60 -18.91
N GLY A 313 20.40 -11.82 -18.62
CA GLY A 313 19.94 -13.00 -17.90
C GLY A 313 19.00 -13.85 -18.76
N VAL A 314 19.18 -15.16 -18.72
CA VAL A 314 18.32 -16.15 -19.41
C VAL A 314 17.67 -17.04 -18.37
N GLY A 315 16.35 -17.18 -18.44
CA GLY A 315 15.62 -18.07 -17.56
C GLY A 315 14.55 -18.88 -18.25
N LYS A 316 14.22 -19.98 -17.66
CA LYS A 316 13.18 -20.89 -18.08
C LYS A 316 12.08 -20.98 -17.02
N TRP A 317 10.87 -20.67 -17.38
CA TRP A 317 9.71 -20.81 -16.51
C TRP A 317 9.09 -22.19 -16.68
N TYR A 318 9.12 -22.99 -15.61
CA TYR A 318 8.55 -24.34 -15.62
C TYR A 318 7.94 -24.66 -14.25
N ASN A 319 6.71 -25.18 -14.21
CA ASN A 319 5.98 -25.57 -12.99
C ASN A 319 6.02 -24.49 -11.89
N GLN A 320 5.68 -23.23 -12.24
CA GLN A 320 5.67 -22.07 -11.34
C GLN A 320 7.04 -21.73 -10.70
N LYS A 321 8.12 -22.23 -11.28
CA LYS A 321 9.51 -21.95 -10.87
C LYS A 321 10.26 -21.30 -12.02
N LEU A 322 11.19 -20.44 -11.67
CA LEU A 322 12.16 -19.83 -12.57
C LEU A 322 13.51 -20.58 -12.43
N TYR A 323 13.98 -21.15 -13.50
CA TYR A 323 15.31 -21.77 -13.62
C TYR A 323 16.21 -20.79 -14.36
N LEU A 324 17.30 -20.32 -13.74
CA LEU A 324 18.29 -19.47 -14.41
C LEU A 324 19.22 -20.36 -15.24
N ILE A 325 19.27 -20.12 -16.56
CA ILE A 325 19.93 -21.03 -17.51
C ILE A 325 21.28 -20.49 -17.94
N ASP A 326 21.36 -19.18 -18.18
CA ASP A 326 22.57 -18.52 -18.63
C ASP A 326 22.61 -17.08 -18.13
N TRP A 327 23.83 -16.56 -17.91
CA TRP A 327 24.02 -15.23 -17.37
C TRP A 327 25.31 -14.61 -17.86
N TRP A 328 25.23 -13.37 -18.31
CA TRP A 328 26.39 -12.61 -18.73
C TRP A 328 26.39 -11.23 -18.06
N ARG A 329 27.57 -10.80 -17.64
CA ARG A 329 27.82 -9.48 -17.07
C ARG A 329 29.13 -8.94 -17.61
N GLY A 330 29.16 -7.69 -18.07
CA GLY A 330 30.40 -7.10 -18.59
C GLY A 330 30.29 -5.60 -18.79
N GLN A 331 31.46 -4.97 -18.88
CA GLN A 331 31.60 -3.57 -19.25
C GLN A 331 32.03 -3.49 -20.71
N VAL A 332 31.13 -3.12 -21.59
CA VAL A 332 31.33 -3.08 -23.04
C VAL A 332 30.64 -1.87 -23.63
N ASP A 333 31.07 -1.42 -24.80
CA ASP A 333 30.35 -0.38 -25.52
C ASP A 333 29.04 -0.89 -26.13
N ALA A 334 28.19 0.04 -26.57
CA ALA A 334 26.86 -0.26 -27.09
C ALA A 334 26.88 -1.22 -28.31
N SER A 335 27.87 -1.09 -29.19
CA SER A 335 28.02 -1.94 -30.39
C SER A 335 28.44 -3.37 -30.03
N GLN A 336 29.37 -3.50 -29.11
CA GLN A 336 29.79 -4.79 -28.56
C GLN A 336 28.65 -5.47 -27.85
N PHE A 337 27.90 -4.72 -26.99
CA PHE A 337 26.73 -5.25 -26.30
C PHE A 337 25.65 -5.72 -27.27
N ALA A 338 25.33 -4.94 -28.31
CA ALA A 338 24.39 -5.31 -29.35
C ALA A 338 24.77 -6.64 -30.03
N SER A 339 26.05 -6.81 -30.33
CA SER A 339 26.58 -8.05 -30.93
C SER A 339 26.46 -9.25 -30.01
N ILE A 340 26.70 -9.06 -28.69
CA ILE A 340 26.53 -10.11 -27.68
C ILE A 340 25.04 -10.46 -27.55
N LEU A 341 24.18 -9.46 -27.43
CA LEU A 341 22.74 -9.64 -27.27
C LEU A 341 22.12 -10.36 -28.48
N LYS A 342 22.60 -10.07 -29.70
CA LYS A 342 22.20 -10.78 -30.90
C LYS A 342 22.52 -12.26 -30.85
N LYS A 343 23.70 -12.64 -30.32
CA LYS A 343 24.07 -14.05 -30.12
C LYS A 343 23.12 -14.75 -29.14
N TYR A 344 22.73 -14.05 -28.05
CA TYR A 344 21.77 -14.60 -27.07
C TYR A 344 20.37 -14.79 -27.70
N GLN A 345 19.88 -13.79 -28.46
CA GLN A 345 18.60 -13.93 -29.16
C GLN A 345 18.59 -15.11 -30.14
N LEU A 346 19.67 -15.30 -30.90
CA LEU A 346 19.77 -16.42 -31.84
C LEU A 346 19.90 -17.79 -31.12
N LYS A 347 20.67 -17.83 -30.02
CA LYS A 347 20.89 -19.07 -29.25
C LYS A 347 19.59 -19.58 -28.58
N TYR A 348 18.80 -18.66 -28.04
CA TYR A 348 17.63 -19.01 -27.23
C TYR A 348 16.29 -18.81 -27.94
N ASP A 349 16.28 -18.21 -29.11
CA ASP A 349 15.09 -17.87 -29.91
C ASP A 349 13.92 -17.30 -29.08
N SER A 350 14.24 -16.38 -28.19
CA SER A 350 13.31 -15.82 -27.22
C SER A 350 13.25 -14.28 -27.35
N PRO A 351 12.10 -13.66 -27.03
CA PRO A 351 12.04 -12.21 -26.89
C PRO A 351 12.93 -11.75 -25.74
N ILE A 352 13.44 -10.52 -25.87
CA ILE A 352 14.27 -9.85 -24.89
C ILE A 352 13.40 -8.88 -24.10
N TYR A 353 13.38 -9.01 -22.77
CA TYR A 353 12.63 -8.12 -21.89
C TYR A 353 13.54 -7.07 -21.28
N THR A 354 13.09 -5.82 -21.25
CA THR A 354 13.80 -4.73 -20.55
C THR A 354 12.83 -3.77 -19.92
N ASN A 355 13.24 -3.15 -18.80
CA ASN A 355 12.56 -1.99 -18.24
C ASN A 355 13.28 -0.74 -18.77
N ILE A 356 12.52 0.25 -19.26
CA ILE A 356 13.09 1.49 -19.80
C ILE A 356 12.66 2.70 -18.97
N GLY A 357 13.65 3.52 -18.62
CA GLY A 357 13.49 4.90 -18.19
C GLY A 357 13.49 5.86 -19.37
N GLY A 358 13.27 7.15 -19.14
CA GLY A 358 13.08 8.14 -20.20
C GLY A 358 14.22 8.29 -21.21
N THR A 359 15.47 8.11 -20.81
CA THR A 359 16.68 8.30 -21.65
C THR A 359 17.10 7.04 -22.42
N GLU A 360 16.65 5.86 -22.03
CA GLU A 360 17.04 4.57 -22.59
C GLU A 360 16.31 4.22 -23.89
N ARG A 361 15.20 4.90 -24.15
CA ARG A 361 14.33 4.62 -25.30
C ARG A 361 15.04 4.72 -26.64
N GLY A 362 15.91 5.74 -26.80
CA GLY A 362 16.64 5.94 -28.05
C GLY A 362 17.57 4.79 -28.43
N ILE A 363 18.08 4.09 -27.46
CA ILE A 363 19.02 2.96 -27.67
C ILE A 363 18.27 1.67 -27.92
N VAL A 364 17.18 1.45 -27.24
CA VAL A 364 16.31 0.31 -27.54
C VAL A 364 15.78 0.43 -28.97
N ASP A 365 15.42 1.63 -29.44
CA ASP A 365 15.02 1.87 -30.82
C ASP A 365 16.16 1.61 -31.82
N PHE A 366 17.38 2.03 -31.48
CA PHE A 366 18.59 1.73 -32.28
C PHE A 366 18.82 0.20 -32.36
N LEU A 367 18.81 -0.49 -31.23
CA LEU A 367 19.01 -1.94 -31.17
C LEU A 367 17.96 -2.71 -31.96
N LYS A 368 16.70 -2.29 -31.94
CA LYS A 368 15.63 -2.89 -32.75
C LYS A 368 15.86 -2.70 -34.23
N LYS A 369 16.18 -1.48 -34.66
CA LYS A 369 16.31 -1.13 -36.07
C LYS A 369 17.60 -1.66 -36.72
N GLU A 370 18.74 -1.37 -36.09
CA GLU A 370 20.04 -1.68 -36.68
C GLU A 370 20.47 -3.15 -36.49
N HIS A 371 20.02 -3.78 -35.40
CA HIS A 371 20.41 -5.17 -35.08
C HIS A 371 19.26 -6.19 -35.19
N ASN A 372 18.07 -5.75 -35.62
CA ASN A 372 16.88 -6.59 -35.73
C ASN A 372 16.62 -7.45 -34.49
N LEU A 373 16.61 -6.79 -33.31
CA LEU A 373 16.38 -7.44 -32.00
C LEU A 373 14.90 -7.40 -31.61
N ARG A 374 14.36 -8.52 -31.15
CA ARG A 374 12.98 -8.63 -30.65
C ARG A 374 12.92 -8.18 -29.18
N ILE A 375 12.92 -6.88 -28.93
CA ILE A 375 12.90 -6.31 -27.58
C ILE A 375 11.48 -5.90 -27.19
N LEU A 376 11.01 -6.43 -26.06
CA LEU A 376 9.75 -6.08 -25.39
C LEU A 376 10.04 -5.15 -24.21
N GLU A 377 9.58 -3.92 -24.34
CA GLU A 377 9.81 -2.85 -23.38
C GLU A 377 8.69 -2.79 -22.34
N LYS A 378 9.06 -2.48 -21.10
CA LYS A 378 8.12 -2.09 -20.05
C LYS A 378 8.58 -0.75 -19.44
N PRO A 379 7.66 0.21 -19.22
CA PRO A 379 8.03 1.43 -18.52
C PRO A 379 8.47 1.12 -17.10
N ALA A 380 9.59 1.71 -16.66
CA ALA A 380 10.04 1.67 -15.27
C ALA A 380 9.22 2.66 -14.43
N THR A 381 8.02 2.29 -14.03
CA THR A 381 7.08 3.13 -13.28
C THR A 381 7.21 3.04 -11.76
N ILE A 382 7.98 2.06 -11.26
CA ILE A 382 8.21 1.82 -9.85
C ILE A 382 9.70 1.64 -9.58
N ASP A 383 10.14 1.95 -8.35
CA ASP A 383 11.55 1.86 -7.95
C ASP A 383 12.09 0.41 -8.00
N LYS A 384 13.43 0.28 -8.05
CA LYS A 384 14.15 -1.00 -8.18
C LYS A 384 13.80 -1.98 -7.06
N PHE A 385 13.75 -1.50 -5.81
CA PHE A 385 13.39 -2.35 -4.67
C PHE A 385 11.98 -2.93 -4.81
N SER A 386 11.01 -2.12 -5.18
CA SER A 386 9.61 -2.56 -5.40
C SER A 386 9.50 -3.56 -6.56
N ARG A 387 10.33 -3.39 -7.62
CA ARG A 387 10.40 -4.37 -8.72
C ARG A 387 11.00 -5.71 -8.28
N ALA A 388 11.92 -5.70 -7.31
CA ALA A 388 12.58 -6.90 -6.79
C ALA A 388 11.69 -7.71 -5.83
N GLN A 389 10.66 -7.14 -5.23
CA GLN A 389 9.84 -7.83 -4.22
C GLN A 389 9.19 -9.14 -4.71
N PRO A 390 8.58 -9.23 -5.91
CA PRO A 390 7.99 -10.49 -6.37
C PRO A 390 9.05 -11.59 -6.57
N VAL A 391 10.23 -11.25 -7.09
CA VAL A 391 11.30 -12.24 -7.28
C VAL A 391 11.98 -12.60 -5.97
N SER A 392 12.13 -11.68 -5.02
CA SER A 392 12.67 -12.00 -3.71
C SER A 392 11.75 -12.96 -2.93
N ALA A 393 10.45 -12.75 -2.99
CA ALA A 393 9.48 -13.70 -2.42
C ALA A 393 9.61 -15.09 -3.05
N ALA A 394 9.72 -15.16 -4.38
CA ALA A 394 9.90 -16.42 -5.08
C ALA A 394 11.25 -17.09 -4.78
N TRP A 395 12.31 -16.31 -4.64
CA TRP A 395 13.65 -16.78 -4.25
C TRP A 395 13.62 -17.40 -2.86
N ASN A 396 13.05 -16.69 -1.91
CA ASN A 396 12.94 -17.11 -0.52
C ASN A 396 12.03 -18.35 -0.34
N ASP A 397 11.05 -18.53 -1.23
CA ASP A 397 10.18 -19.72 -1.31
C ASP A 397 10.82 -20.91 -2.07
N GLY A 398 12.06 -20.83 -2.53
CA GLY A 398 12.70 -21.88 -3.33
C GLY A 398 12.13 -22.05 -4.73
N ARG A 399 11.51 -21.00 -5.28
CA ARG A 399 10.94 -20.99 -6.64
C ARG A 399 11.82 -20.33 -7.70
N VAL A 400 12.97 -19.79 -7.31
CA VAL A 400 14.05 -19.36 -8.21
C VAL A 400 15.25 -20.27 -7.97
N LEU A 401 15.70 -20.94 -9.02
CA LEU A 401 16.73 -21.96 -8.93
C LEU A 401 17.89 -21.62 -9.87
N LEU A 402 19.10 -21.87 -9.41
CA LEU A 402 20.35 -21.63 -10.12
C LEU A 402 21.09 -22.96 -10.39
N PRO A 403 21.92 -23.05 -11.43
CA PRO A 403 22.79 -24.19 -11.58
C PRO A 403 23.93 -24.16 -10.53
N GLU A 404 24.28 -25.32 -9.98
CA GLU A 404 25.28 -25.41 -8.88
C GLU A 404 26.66 -24.90 -9.26
N LYS A 405 27.12 -25.11 -10.50
CA LYS A 405 28.54 -24.95 -10.87
C LYS A 405 28.69 -24.21 -12.21
N THR A 406 28.46 -22.90 -12.20
CA THR A 406 28.81 -22.05 -13.33
C THR A 406 29.66 -20.87 -12.89
N LYS A 407 30.42 -20.28 -13.82
CA LYS A 407 31.26 -19.11 -13.53
C LYS A 407 30.53 -17.85 -13.11
N TRP A 408 29.22 -17.78 -13.42
CA TRP A 408 28.38 -16.61 -13.15
C TRP A 408 27.48 -16.78 -11.92
N THR A 409 27.31 -18.00 -11.40
CA THR A 409 26.42 -18.26 -10.25
C THR A 409 26.88 -17.52 -9.00
N GLU A 410 28.17 -17.65 -8.64
CA GLU A 410 28.69 -17.04 -7.42
C GLU A 410 28.68 -15.50 -7.45
N PRO A 411 29.11 -14.80 -8.52
CA PRO A 411 28.96 -13.35 -8.65
C PRO A 411 27.50 -12.86 -8.56
N LEU A 412 26.55 -13.59 -9.16
CA LEU A 412 25.11 -13.26 -9.07
C LEU A 412 24.62 -13.42 -7.64
N VAL A 413 24.89 -14.55 -6.99
CA VAL A 413 24.46 -14.83 -5.61
C VAL A 413 25.04 -13.79 -4.65
N SER A 414 26.29 -13.39 -4.82
CA SER A 414 26.94 -12.37 -4.00
C SER A 414 26.23 -11.01 -4.10
N GLU A 415 25.89 -10.56 -5.32
CA GLU A 415 25.17 -9.30 -5.52
C GLU A 415 23.75 -9.38 -4.97
N VAL A 416 23.02 -10.46 -5.27
CA VAL A 416 21.67 -10.70 -4.75
C VAL A 416 21.66 -10.74 -3.22
N ALA A 417 22.63 -11.37 -2.59
CA ALA A 417 22.73 -11.45 -1.12
C ALA A 417 23.04 -10.09 -0.47
N SER A 418 23.77 -9.22 -1.17
CA SER A 418 24.13 -7.88 -0.69
C SER A 418 23.04 -6.83 -0.98
N PHE A 419 22.06 -7.15 -1.80
CA PHE A 419 21.02 -6.20 -2.20
C PHE A 419 20.14 -5.79 -1.03
N THR A 420 20.04 -4.49 -0.80
CA THR A 420 19.24 -3.86 0.26
C THR A 420 18.11 -2.99 -0.31
N GLY A 421 18.25 -2.56 -1.55
CA GLY A 421 17.36 -1.63 -2.23
C GLY A 421 17.57 -0.16 -1.84
N VAL A 422 18.67 0.14 -1.11
CA VAL A 422 19.03 1.51 -0.68
C VAL A 422 20.52 1.73 -0.91
N ASN A 423 20.87 2.60 -1.88
CA ASN A 423 22.24 2.97 -2.20
C ASN A 423 23.17 1.77 -2.44
N ASP A 424 22.64 0.71 -3.03
CA ASP A 424 23.45 -0.45 -3.40
C ASP A 424 24.48 -0.03 -4.47
N VAL A 425 25.73 -0.45 -4.29
CA VAL A 425 26.83 -0.09 -5.21
C VAL A 425 26.64 -0.77 -6.56
N HIS A 426 26.08 -1.99 -6.55
CA HIS A 426 25.72 -2.77 -7.72
C HIS A 426 24.36 -3.41 -7.49
N ASP A 427 23.42 -3.20 -8.40
CA ASP A 427 22.08 -3.77 -8.38
C ASP A 427 21.59 -4.18 -9.78
N ASP A 428 22.47 -4.10 -10.78
CA ASP A 428 22.15 -4.36 -12.20
C ASP A 428 21.67 -5.79 -12.42
N GLN A 429 22.29 -6.77 -11.74
CA GLN A 429 21.89 -8.18 -11.83
C GLN A 429 20.53 -8.43 -11.16
N VAL A 430 20.22 -7.73 -10.06
CA VAL A 430 18.93 -7.82 -9.40
C VAL A 430 17.81 -7.23 -10.28
N ASP A 431 18.10 -6.16 -11.02
CA ASP A 431 17.14 -5.57 -11.97
C ASP A 431 16.83 -6.53 -13.14
N VAL A 432 17.84 -7.18 -13.70
CA VAL A 432 17.67 -8.21 -14.74
C VAL A 432 16.87 -9.40 -14.21
N LEU A 433 17.21 -9.90 -13.03
CA LEU A 433 16.50 -10.99 -12.36
C LEU A 433 15.02 -10.64 -12.13
N SER A 434 14.75 -9.43 -11.67
CA SER A 434 13.41 -8.91 -11.41
C SER A 434 12.59 -8.80 -12.70
N THR A 435 13.20 -8.26 -13.75
CA THR A 435 12.56 -8.11 -15.06
C THR A 435 12.23 -9.45 -15.68
N LEU A 436 13.15 -10.41 -15.61
CA LEU A 436 12.98 -11.77 -16.10
C LEU A 436 11.82 -12.49 -15.39
N TYR A 437 11.85 -12.51 -14.06
CA TYR A 437 10.80 -13.12 -13.24
C TYR A 437 9.42 -12.51 -13.52
N ASN A 438 9.32 -11.17 -13.46
CA ASN A 438 8.06 -10.45 -13.65
C ASN A 438 7.52 -10.57 -15.08
N SER A 439 8.36 -10.87 -16.07
CA SER A 439 7.94 -11.07 -17.45
C SER A 439 7.43 -12.49 -17.69
N LEU A 440 8.14 -13.50 -17.20
CA LEU A 440 7.76 -14.90 -17.38
C LEU A 440 6.58 -15.32 -16.51
N ASN A 441 6.48 -14.83 -15.28
CA ASN A 441 5.36 -15.11 -14.39
C ASN A 441 4.01 -14.55 -14.91
N ARG A 442 4.03 -13.43 -15.64
CA ARG A 442 2.81 -12.83 -16.25
C ARG A 442 2.34 -13.53 -17.50
N SER A 443 3.24 -14.20 -18.23
CA SER A 443 2.91 -14.94 -19.45
C SER A 443 1.97 -16.12 -19.21
N GLN A 444 1.78 -16.53 -17.94
CA GLN A 444 0.91 -17.64 -17.54
C GLN A 444 -0.50 -17.21 -17.09
N LYS A 445 -0.81 -15.92 -17.00
CA LYS A 445 -2.18 -15.47 -16.68
C LYS A 445 -3.03 -15.56 -17.95
N PRO A 446 -4.09 -16.38 -17.99
CA PRO A 446 -5.00 -16.38 -19.13
C PRO A 446 -5.61 -14.99 -19.28
N LEU A 447 -5.62 -14.48 -20.49
CA LEU A 447 -6.37 -13.29 -20.89
C LEU A 447 -7.87 -13.61 -20.78
N TRP A 448 -8.45 -13.50 -19.60
CA TRP A 448 -9.90 -13.40 -19.49
C TRP A 448 -10.29 -12.04 -20.05
N ARG A 449 -10.67 -12.01 -21.31
CA ARG A 449 -11.45 -10.92 -21.85
C ARG A 449 -12.78 -10.96 -21.13
N ILE A 450 -13.04 -9.96 -20.31
CA ILE A 450 -14.40 -9.64 -19.90
C ILE A 450 -15.04 -9.02 -21.13
N SER A 451 -15.99 -9.75 -21.70
CA SER A 451 -16.96 -9.26 -22.69
C SER A 451 -17.95 -8.33 -22.01
#